data_a46967d0b997914cda9cd48d9e5a208f
#
_entry.id   a46967d0b997914cda9cd48d9e5a208f
#
_cell.length_a   1.000
_cell.length_b   1.000
_cell.length_c   1.000
_cell.angle_alpha   90.00
_cell.angle_beta   90.00
_cell.angle_gamma   90.00
#
_symmetry.space_group_name_H-M   'P 1'
#
loop_
_entity.id
_entity.type
_entity.pdbx_description
1 polymer ?
#
loop_
_entity_poly.entity_id
_entity_poly.type
_entity_poly.pdbx_seq_one_letter_code
_entity_poly.pdbx_strand_id
1 'polypeptide(L)'
;MSRIIFVFILIWNGLTLFGQTDTSIIKDLPGARFNIHFQFTYVYQYKPAFYSPYSGQNSLLGAEEKQNSITSSLFLGVGLWKGAELYINPEIAGGSGLSGAFGLAASTNGETYRVGNPAPTLYLARGYFKQTFALSKVYSTIEDGANQVSCVMPEKYVQFILGKYGLADVFDVNAFSNSPRTQFMNWAIMNNAAWDYASNVRGYNYALTTIVQLNSITYKSSLSLLPPVPNGANLNKNLCQEFAINSEIDKKYMLNKREGNIRLLGYYNYGNFGLYSQAMIAKDSAGVPSIAASREAGRHKIGLGISADQQISETIGFFARAGWDNGKTETWCYTEADRTFSAGISVNGKKWKRPDDDIGLGWVVDGLSPEHRNYLASGGLGFELGDGKLNYGHETACELYYNLKPVSTSIWLSADYQCVFNPGYNKVRGPVNVFSFRFHIEL
;
A
#
# COMPACT_ATOMS: atom_id res chain seq x y z
N MET A 1 6.63 20.59 23.56
CA MET A 1 8.02 20.14 23.77
C MET A 1 8.17 18.99 24.78
N SER A 2 7.49 18.97 25.93
CA SER A 2 7.71 17.94 26.97
C SER A 2 7.24 16.51 26.63
N ARG A 3 6.29 16.32 25.70
CA ARG A 3 5.74 14.98 25.38
C ARG A 3 6.58 14.20 24.35
N ILE A 4 7.33 14.88 23.48
CA ILE A 4 8.21 14.23 22.48
C ILE A 4 9.50 13.73 23.17
N ILE A 5 9.97 14.42 24.19
CA ILE A 5 11.13 14.01 25.00
C ILE A 5 10.86 12.68 25.73
N PHE A 6 9.61 12.41 26.13
CA PHE A 6 9.25 11.17 26.83
C PHE A 6 9.33 9.91 25.95
N VAL A 7 9.03 10.02 24.66
CA VAL A 7 9.16 8.90 23.70
C VAL A 7 10.64 8.60 23.41
N PHE A 8 11.48 9.64 23.27
CA PHE A 8 12.93 9.48 23.09
C PHE A 8 13.62 8.91 24.33
N ILE A 9 13.17 9.27 25.54
CA ILE A 9 13.71 8.75 26.81
C ILE A 9 13.34 7.28 26.99
N LEU A 10 12.15 6.83 26.55
CA LEU A 10 11.77 5.41 26.59
C LEU A 10 12.60 4.57 25.60
N ILE A 11 12.94 5.11 24.43
CA ILE A 11 13.82 4.45 23.45
C ILE A 11 15.26 4.42 23.98
N TRP A 12 15.74 5.50 24.60
CA TRP A 12 17.10 5.58 25.15
C TRP A 12 17.34 4.68 26.38
N ASN A 13 16.35 4.57 27.27
CA ASN A 13 16.43 3.65 28.42
C ASN A 13 16.27 2.17 28.02
N GLY A 14 15.58 1.86 26.91
CA GLY A 14 15.55 0.51 26.32
C GLY A 14 16.90 0.08 25.76
N LEU A 15 17.68 1.00 25.22
CA LEU A 15 19.00 0.72 24.64
C LEU A 15 20.09 0.43 25.71
N THR A 16 19.96 0.97 26.92
CA THR A 16 20.93 0.71 28.00
C THR A 16 20.75 -0.65 28.68
N LEU A 17 19.60 -1.29 28.57
CA LEU A 17 19.34 -2.65 29.07
C LEU A 17 19.89 -3.76 28.16
N PHE A 18 20.30 -3.45 26.91
CA PHE A 18 20.87 -4.42 25.98
C PHE A 18 22.40 -4.35 25.84
N GLY A 19 23.09 -3.64 26.75
CA GLY A 19 24.50 -3.28 26.67
C GLY A 19 25.54 -4.39 26.94
N GLN A 20 25.16 -5.67 27.01
CA GLN A 20 26.11 -6.78 27.15
C GLN A 20 25.68 -8.06 26.44
N THR A 21 25.33 -7.97 25.17
CA THR A 21 25.31 -9.17 24.32
C THR A 21 26.58 -9.21 23.49
N ASP A 22 27.30 -10.29 23.64
CA ASP A 22 28.53 -10.60 22.91
C ASP A 22 28.26 -10.47 21.39
N THR A 23 28.70 -9.36 20.80
CA THR A 23 28.47 -9.01 19.38
C THR A 23 29.32 -9.85 18.41
N SER A 24 30.03 -10.88 18.92
CA SER A 24 31.03 -11.62 18.15
C SER A 24 30.50 -12.76 17.27
N ILE A 25 29.19 -13.05 17.22
CA ILE A 25 28.69 -14.26 16.58
C ILE A 25 27.64 -13.96 15.50
N ILE A 26 27.93 -13.08 14.59
CA ILE A 26 27.45 -13.23 13.20
C ILE A 26 28.72 -13.66 12.43
N LYS A 27 28.88 -14.95 12.15
CA LYS A 27 29.92 -15.40 11.23
C LYS A 27 29.67 -14.73 9.89
N ASP A 28 30.74 -14.20 9.28
CA ASP A 28 30.74 -13.86 7.87
C ASP A 28 30.35 -15.13 7.11
N LEU A 29 29.11 -15.23 6.67
CA LEU A 29 28.78 -16.18 5.65
C LEU A 29 29.44 -15.69 4.36
N PRO A 30 30.08 -16.59 3.58
CA PRO A 30 30.51 -16.27 2.23
C PRO A 30 29.26 -16.09 1.35
N GLY A 31 28.63 -14.92 1.42
CA GLY A 31 27.51 -14.47 0.59
C GLY A 31 27.93 -13.20 -0.14
N ALA A 32 27.39 -12.99 -1.32
CA ALA A 32 27.67 -11.76 -2.06
C ALA A 32 27.30 -10.55 -1.20
N ARG A 33 28.25 -9.64 -0.96
CA ARG A 33 27.98 -8.38 -0.27
C ARG A 33 27.11 -7.43 -1.08
N PHE A 34 26.79 -7.78 -2.32
CA PHE A 34 26.06 -6.98 -3.28
C PHE A 34 24.88 -7.75 -3.81
N ASN A 35 23.81 -7.03 -4.06
CA ASN A 35 22.56 -7.54 -4.59
C ASN A 35 22.15 -6.60 -5.74
N ILE A 36 21.80 -7.18 -6.87
CA ILE A 36 21.35 -6.45 -8.07
C ILE A 36 20.17 -7.21 -8.67
N HIS A 37 19.00 -6.58 -8.70
CA HIS A 37 17.82 -7.10 -9.37
C HIS A 37 17.19 -6.02 -10.23
N PHE A 38 16.45 -6.46 -11.23
CA PHE A 38 15.71 -5.60 -12.13
C PHE A 38 14.30 -6.12 -12.30
N GLN A 39 13.34 -5.21 -12.31
CA GLN A 39 11.95 -5.50 -12.61
C GLN A 39 11.40 -4.54 -13.64
N PHE A 40 10.56 -5.06 -14.53
CA PHE A 40 9.81 -4.28 -15.50
C PHE A 40 8.38 -4.79 -15.54
N THR A 41 7.41 -3.87 -15.46
CA THR A 41 5.99 -4.18 -15.56
C THR A 41 5.33 -3.26 -16.56
N TYR A 42 4.58 -3.84 -17.47
CA TYR A 42 3.67 -3.14 -18.38
C TYR A 42 2.25 -3.60 -18.12
N VAL A 43 1.34 -2.68 -17.93
CA VAL A 43 -0.10 -2.96 -17.77
C VAL A 43 -0.87 -2.23 -18.85
N TYR A 44 -1.74 -2.96 -19.55
CA TYR A 44 -2.73 -2.41 -20.46
C TYR A 44 -4.12 -2.67 -19.87
N GLN A 45 -4.97 -1.64 -19.82
CA GLN A 45 -6.36 -1.74 -19.37
C GLN A 45 -7.31 -1.27 -20.46
N TYR A 46 -8.39 -2.03 -20.64
CA TYR A 46 -9.51 -1.71 -21.49
C TYR A 46 -10.80 -1.66 -20.66
N LYS A 47 -11.48 -0.52 -20.68
CA LYS A 47 -12.77 -0.29 -20.06
C LYS A 47 -13.79 -0.01 -21.15
N PRO A 48 -14.75 -0.91 -21.45
CA PRO A 48 -15.88 -0.60 -22.32
C PRO A 48 -16.70 0.59 -21.81
N ALA A 49 -17.50 1.17 -22.67
CA ALA A 49 -18.51 2.13 -22.24
C ALA A 49 -19.47 1.47 -21.24
N PHE A 50 -19.88 2.22 -20.23
CA PHE A 50 -20.83 1.76 -19.22
C PHE A 50 -21.94 2.81 -18.98
N TYR A 51 -23.02 2.39 -18.33
CA TYR A 51 -24.12 3.29 -18.03
C TYR A 51 -23.70 4.37 -17.03
N SER A 52 -23.70 5.61 -17.48
CA SER A 52 -23.35 6.79 -16.71
C SER A 52 -24.22 7.96 -17.19
N PRO A 53 -25.32 8.30 -16.50
CA PRO A 53 -26.29 9.29 -16.97
C PRO A 53 -25.76 10.72 -16.95
N TYR A 54 -24.63 10.96 -16.26
CA TYR A 54 -23.95 12.25 -16.20
C TYR A 54 -22.47 12.06 -15.85
N SER A 55 -21.67 13.11 -16.03
CA SER A 55 -20.27 13.19 -15.60
C SER A 55 -20.04 14.48 -14.84
N GLY A 56 -19.48 14.38 -13.64
CA GLY A 56 -18.97 15.50 -12.86
C GLY A 56 -17.44 15.57 -12.94
N GLN A 57 -16.84 16.46 -12.17
CA GLN A 57 -15.41 16.77 -12.26
C GLN A 57 -14.51 15.55 -11.97
N ASN A 58 -14.80 14.81 -10.90
CA ASN A 58 -14.06 13.60 -10.51
C ASN A 58 -14.89 12.34 -10.81
N SER A 59 -15.51 12.25 -11.97
CA SER A 59 -16.24 11.06 -12.40
C SER A 59 -15.34 10.12 -13.19
N LEU A 60 -15.54 8.81 -12.99
CA LEU A 60 -15.12 7.84 -14.00
C LEU A 60 -15.92 8.06 -15.27
N LEU A 61 -15.27 8.27 -16.41
CA LEU A 61 -15.92 8.58 -17.68
C LEU A 61 -16.75 7.38 -18.18
N GLY A 62 -17.99 7.63 -18.60
CA GLY A 62 -18.89 6.60 -19.12
C GLY A 62 -18.49 6.03 -20.48
N ALA A 63 -17.67 6.74 -21.25
CA ALA A 63 -17.17 6.29 -22.55
C ALA A 63 -16.14 5.16 -22.44
N GLU A 64 -15.86 4.49 -23.55
CA GLU A 64 -14.76 3.53 -23.68
C GLU A 64 -13.42 4.21 -23.38
N GLU A 65 -12.55 3.53 -22.66
CA GLU A 65 -11.18 3.98 -22.37
C GLU A 65 -10.17 2.86 -22.53
N LYS A 66 -8.97 3.23 -22.99
CA LYS A 66 -7.78 2.38 -23.09
C LYS A 66 -6.64 3.12 -22.44
N GLN A 67 -6.04 2.51 -21.42
CA GLN A 67 -4.93 3.11 -20.69
C GLN A 67 -3.80 2.11 -20.55
N ASN A 68 -2.59 2.62 -20.37
CA ASN A 68 -1.44 1.79 -20.06
C ASN A 68 -0.56 2.45 -19.00
N SER A 69 0.22 1.61 -18.33
CA SER A 69 1.27 2.06 -17.42
C SER A 69 2.51 1.21 -17.59
N ILE A 70 3.64 1.80 -17.27
CA ILE A 70 4.92 1.13 -17.19
C ILE A 70 5.61 1.44 -15.87
N THR A 71 6.29 0.44 -15.32
CA THR A 71 7.18 0.58 -14.18
C THR A 71 8.46 -0.20 -14.47
N SER A 72 9.60 0.43 -14.31
CA SER A 72 10.92 -0.20 -14.46
C SER A 72 11.78 0.16 -13.26
N SER A 73 12.15 -0.82 -12.44
CA SER A 73 12.87 -0.62 -11.19
C SER A 73 14.18 -1.39 -11.21
N LEU A 74 15.27 -0.72 -10.83
CA LEU A 74 16.54 -1.35 -10.53
C LEU A 74 16.72 -1.39 -9.01
N PHE A 75 17.03 -2.56 -8.46
CA PHE A 75 17.26 -2.80 -7.05
C PHE A 75 18.74 -3.01 -6.82
N LEU A 76 19.35 -2.12 -6.04
CA LEU A 76 20.75 -2.18 -5.66
C LEU A 76 20.84 -2.30 -4.15
N GLY A 77 21.50 -3.34 -3.65
CA GLY A 77 21.72 -3.57 -2.24
C GLY A 77 23.17 -3.83 -1.92
N VAL A 78 23.65 -3.40 -0.76
CA VAL A 78 24.99 -3.69 -0.26
C VAL A 78 24.98 -3.93 1.24
N GLY A 79 25.61 -5.03 1.66
CA GLY A 79 25.97 -5.30 3.05
C GLY A 79 27.22 -4.50 3.44
N LEU A 80 27.10 -3.60 4.41
CA LEU A 80 28.19 -2.71 4.84
C LEU A 80 29.03 -3.34 5.95
N TRP A 81 28.39 -3.71 7.03
CA TRP A 81 28.95 -4.43 8.16
C TRP A 81 27.86 -5.32 8.77
N LYS A 82 28.15 -5.96 9.87
CA LYS A 82 27.26 -6.91 10.55
C LYS A 82 25.87 -6.34 10.80
N GLY A 83 24.85 -6.89 10.12
CA GLY A 83 23.46 -6.48 10.22
C GLY A 83 23.15 -5.13 9.56
N ALA A 84 24.13 -4.49 8.91
CA ALA A 84 23.94 -3.20 8.24
C ALA A 84 23.86 -3.38 6.73
N GLU A 85 22.84 -2.83 6.14
CA GLU A 85 22.55 -2.91 4.72
C GLU A 85 22.11 -1.53 4.19
N LEU A 86 22.48 -1.21 2.96
CA LEU A 86 22.06 -0.02 2.24
C LEU A 86 21.39 -0.43 0.93
N TYR A 87 20.24 0.17 0.62
CA TYR A 87 19.48 -0.09 -0.60
C TYR A 87 19.20 1.19 -1.36
N ILE A 88 19.28 1.12 -2.69
CA ILE A 88 18.99 2.24 -3.60
C ILE A 88 18.20 1.69 -4.79
N ASN A 89 16.99 2.23 -5.03
CA ASN A 89 16.16 1.82 -6.16
C ASN A 89 15.80 3.03 -7.04
N PRO A 90 16.54 3.31 -8.12
CA PRO A 90 16.05 4.17 -9.18
C PRO A 90 14.90 3.46 -9.93
N GLU A 91 13.85 4.22 -10.23
CA GLU A 91 12.65 3.72 -10.89
C GLU A 91 12.18 4.69 -11.97
N ILE A 92 11.77 4.13 -13.10
CA ILE A 92 11.05 4.85 -14.15
C ILE A 92 9.62 4.37 -14.11
N ALA A 93 8.65 5.27 -13.94
CA ALA A 93 7.25 4.92 -14.02
C ALA A 93 6.45 5.98 -14.77
N GLY A 94 5.41 5.52 -15.47
CA GLY A 94 4.50 6.34 -16.25
C GLY A 94 3.16 5.66 -16.45
N GLY A 95 2.14 6.47 -16.78
CA GLY A 95 0.76 6.04 -16.97
C GLY A 95 -0.21 6.91 -16.17
N SER A 96 -1.46 6.99 -16.61
CA SER A 96 -2.46 7.88 -16.02
C SER A 96 -3.62 7.16 -15.32
N GLY A 97 -3.79 5.87 -15.54
CA GLY A 97 -4.98 5.12 -15.10
C GLY A 97 -6.26 5.51 -15.86
N LEU A 98 -7.32 4.76 -15.65
CA LEU A 98 -8.63 5.03 -16.21
C LEU A 98 -9.15 6.36 -15.66
N SER A 99 -9.66 7.22 -16.55
CA SER A 99 -10.16 8.58 -16.24
C SER A 99 -9.16 9.43 -15.41
N GLY A 100 -7.84 9.19 -15.58
CA GLY A 100 -6.82 9.86 -14.80
C GLY A 100 -6.80 9.46 -13.31
N ALA A 101 -7.28 8.25 -12.99
CA ALA A 101 -7.49 7.70 -11.63
C ALA A 101 -8.63 8.40 -10.85
N PHE A 102 -9.63 8.98 -11.54
CA PHE A 102 -10.80 9.57 -10.89
C PHE A 102 -12.03 8.64 -10.93
N GLY A 103 -12.89 8.81 -9.93
CA GLY A 103 -14.24 8.30 -9.92
C GLY A 103 -14.41 6.85 -9.50
N LEU A 104 -13.39 6.29 -8.84
CA LEU A 104 -13.41 5.02 -8.10
C LEU A 104 -12.88 5.24 -6.69
N ALA A 105 -13.37 4.48 -5.72
CA ALA A 105 -12.83 4.49 -4.36
C ALA A 105 -11.38 4.02 -4.31
N ALA A 106 -11.01 3.14 -5.23
CA ALA A 106 -9.66 2.64 -5.41
C ALA A 106 -9.34 2.37 -6.89
N SER A 107 -8.12 2.66 -7.31
CA SER A 107 -7.65 2.40 -8.67
C SER A 107 -7.73 0.91 -9.02
N THR A 108 -8.15 0.58 -10.24
CA THR A 108 -8.13 -0.78 -10.81
C THR A 108 -6.72 -1.24 -11.21
N ASN A 109 -5.72 -0.38 -11.09
CA ASN A 109 -4.32 -0.70 -11.39
C ASN A 109 -3.41 -0.10 -10.30
N GLY A 110 -2.96 -0.93 -9.38
CA GLY A 110 -2.06 -0.55 -8.28
C GLY A 110 -0.65 -0.11 -8.71
N GLU A 111 -0.26 -0.33 -9.96
CA GLU A 111 0.97 0.21 -10.55
C GLU A 111 0.77 1.63 -11.12
N THR A 112 -0.46 2.13 -11.17
CA THR A 112 -0.77 3.48 -11.62
C THR A 112 -0.82 4.42 -10.42
N TYR A 113 -0.12 5.52 -10.50
CA TYR A 113 -0.26 6.61 -9.55
C TYR A 113 -0.72 7.87 -10.29
N ARG A 114 -1.47 8.67 -9.57
CA ARG A 114 -2.00 9.91 -10.06
C ARG A 114 -0.92 10.98 -10.05
N VAL A 115 -0.29 11.19 -11.19
CA VAL A 115 0.62 12.31 -11.46
C VAL A 115 0.05 13.12 -12.61
N GLY A 116 0.20 14.43 -12.55
CA GLY A 116 -0.28 15.32 -13.62
C GLY A 116 0.36 15.08 -14.98
N ASN A 117 1.46 14.34 -15.04
CA ASN A 117 2.15 13.94 -16.28
C ASN A 117 2.23 12.43 -16.38
N PRO A 118 1.54 11.80 -17.36
CA PRO A 118 1.60 10.35 -17.60
C PRO A 118 2.92 9.89 -18.24
N ALA A 119 3.77 10.81 -18.70
CA ALA A 119 5.05 10.44 -19.34
C ALA A 119 5.97 9.70 -18.37
N PRO A 120 6.70 8.69 -18.83
CA PRO A 120 7.68 7.98 -18.02
C PRO A 120 8.71 8.93 -17.41
N THR A 121 8.88 8.87 -16.11
CA THR A 121 9.77 9.77 -15.36
C THR A 121 10.69 8.95 -14.45
N LEU A 122 11.99 9.25 -14.52
CA LEU A 122 13.00 8.66 -13.64
C LEU A 122 12.99 9.38 -12.28
N TYR A 123 12.99 8.62 -11.20
CA TYR A 123 13.10 9.12 -9.83
C TYR A 123 13.73 8.09 -8.90
N LEU A 124 14.15 8.53 -7.72
CA LEU A 124 14.57 7.64 -6.65
C LEU A 124 13.32 7.14 -5.90
N ALA A 125 12.95 5.87 -6.11
CA ALA A 125 11.85 5.22 -5.43
C ALA A 125 12.22 4.92 -3.97
N ARG A 126 13.29 4.17 -3.77
CA ARG A 126 13.81 3.82 -2.44
C ARG A 126 15.27 4.22 -2.30
N GLY A 127 15.62 4.64 -1.08
CA GLY A 127 16.99 4.91 -0.66
C GLY A 127 17.02 4.86 0.86
N TYR A 128 17.39 3.69 1.45
CA TYR A 128 17.30 3.50 2.89
C TYR A 128 18.44 2.64 3.43
N PHE A 129 18.76 2.92 4.68
CA PHE A 129 19.67 2.14 5.51
C PHE A 129 18.85 1.23 6.43
N LYS A 130 19.33 -0.01 6.60
CA LYS A 130 18.75 -1.01 7.49
C LYS A 130 19.83 -1.53 8.45
N GLN A 131 19.54 -1.56 9.77
CA GLN A 131 20.42 -2.13 10.78
C GLN A 131 19.67 -3.14 11.62
N THR A 132 20.18 -4.36 11.68
CA THR A 132 19.64 -5.46 12.46
C THR A 132 20.53 -5.78 13.65
N PHE A 133 19.94 -5.92 14.83
CA PHE A 133 20.59 -6.34 16.07
C PHE A 133 20.00 -7.67 16.51
N ALA A 134 20.86 -8.68 16.68
CA ALA A 134 20.44 -10.01 17.10
C ALA A 134 20.03 -10.04 18.57
N LEU A 135 18.89 -10.66 18.87
CA LEU A 135 18.42 -10.98 20.22
C LEU A 135 18.49 -12.50 20.51
N SER A 136 18.87 -13.32 19.54
CA SER A 136 19.04 -14.76 19.68
C SER A 136 20.32 -15.24 19.01
N LYS A 137 20.77 -16.45 19.40
CA LYS A 137 21.89 -17.17 18.77
C LYS A 137 21.42 -18.21 17.74
N VAL A 138 20.14 -18.29 17.49
CA VAL A 138 19.53 -19.15 16.44
C VAL A 138 19.34 -18.29 15.20
N TYR A 139 19.77 -18.80 14.07
CA TYR A 139 19.78 -18.06 12.79
C TYR A 139 19.18 -18.91 11.68
N SER A 140 18.60 -18.24 10.69
CA SER A 140 18.14 -18.81 9.43
C SER A 140 18.79 -18.10 8.25
N THR A 141 19.01 -18.80 7.17
CA THR A 141 19.50 -18.21 5.91
C THR A 141 18.36 -17.47 5.22
N ILE A 142 18.64 -16.26 4.80
CA ILE A 142 17.77 -15.46 3.95
C ILE A 142 18.38 -15.44 2.55
N GLU A 143 17.59 -15.86 1.57
CA GLU A 143 18.01 -15.88 0.17
C GLU A 143 18.09 -14.48 -0.43
N ASP A 144 18.82 -14.35 -1.52
CA ASP A 144 18.92 -13.12 -2.31
C ASP A 144 17.58 -12.77 -2.99
N GLY A 145 17.25 -11.49 -3.08
CA GLY A 145 16.02 -11.00 -3.70
C GLY A 145 15.98 -9.48 -3.82
N ALA A 146 14.97 -8.94 -4.45
CA ALA A 146 14.79 -7.49 -4.57
C ALA A 146 14.73 -6.85 -3.17
N ASN A 147 15.64 -5.90 -2.89
CA ASN A 147 15.82 -5.26 -1.57
C ASN A 147 16.17 -6.24 -0.42
N GLN A 148 16.84 -7.33 -0.75
CA GLN A 148 17.23 -8.34 0.22
C GLN A 148 18.57 -8.94 -0.17
N VAL A 149 19.64 -8.48 0.49
CA VAL A 149 20.97 -9.11 0.37
C VAL A 149 20.93 -10.47 1.08
N SER A 150 21.47 -11.51 0.44
CA SER A 150 21.61 -12.83 1.06
C SER A 150 22.39 -12.71 2.38
N CYS A 151 21.82 -13.20 3.45
CA CYS A 151 22.43 -13.09 4.77
C CYS A 151 21.94 -14.19 5.73
N VAL A 152 22.57 -14.25 6.90
CA VAL A 152 22.07 -15.03 8.03
C VAL A 152 21.34 -14.12 9.01
N MET A 153 20.05 -14.35 9.16
CA MET A 153 19.18 -13.53 9.98
C MET A 153 18.90 -14.23 11.32
N PRO A 154 19.07 -13.54 12.48
CA PRO A 154 18.66 -14.12 13.77
C PRO A 154 17.15 -14.29 13.82
N GLU A 155 16.65 -15.37 14.47
CA GLU A 155 15.22 -15.60 14.64
C GLU A 155 14.52 -14.54 15.51
N LYS A 156 15.29 -13.93 16.45
CA LYS A 156 14.83 -12.81 17.27
C LYS A 156 15.75 -11.63 17.06
N TYR A 157 15.19 -10.49 16.75
CA TYR A 157 15.98 -9.29 16.45
C TYR A 157 15.20 -7.99 16.69
N VAL A 158 15.96 -6.91 16.79
CA VAL A 158 15.48 -5.54 16.59
C VAL A 158 16.10 -5.02 15.31
N GLN A 159 15.30 -4.41 14.46
CA GLN A 159 15.74 -3.83 13.19
C GLN A 159 15.25 -2.40 13.07
N PHE A 160 16.11 -1.53 12.58
CA PHE A 160 15.79 -0.15 12.24
C PHE A 160 15.93 0.05 10.73
N ILE A 161 14.95 0.71 10.13
CA ILE A 161 14.96 1.10 8.71
C ILE A 161 14.82 2.61 8.68
N LEU A 162 15.79 3.31 8.10
CA LEU A 162 15.82 4.76 8.02
C LEU A 162 16.06 5.20 6.59
N GLY A 163 15.18 6.01 6.03
CA GLY A 163 15.34 6.56 4.69
C GLY A 163 14.04 6.66 3.93
N LYS A 164 14.14 6.61 2.60
CA LYS A 164 13.00 6.67 1.69
C LYS A 164 12.57 5.27 1.25
N TYR A 165 11.30 4.93 1.46
CA TYR A 165 10.69 3.66 1.02
C TYR A 165 9.16 3.74 1.09
N GLY A 166 8.45 2.74 0.55
CA GLY A 166 6.99 2.61 0.70
C GLY A 166 6.63 2.05 2.09
N LEU A 167 5.68 2.65 2.79
CA LEU A 167 5.21 2.08 4.06
C LEU A 167 4.54 0.71 3.85
N ALA A 168 3.89 0.51 2.70
CA ALA A 168 3.30 -0.78 2.31
C ALA A 168 4.36 -1.87 2.02
N ASP A 169 5.66 -1.52 1.92
CA ASP A 169 6.74 -2.52 1.87
C ASP A 169 6.93 -3.22 3.24
N VAL A 170 6.42 -2.63 4.32
CA VAL A 170 6.63 -3.10 5.70
C VAL A 170 5.33 -3.45 6.42
N PHE A 171 4.28 -2.66 6.24
CA PHE A 171 2.98 -2.79 6.91
C PHE A 171 1.93 -3.39 5.97
N ASP A 172 0.92 -4.07 6.52
CA ASP A 172 -0.17 -4.76 5.80
C ASP A 172 0.29 -5.78 4.76
N VAL A 173 1.51 -6.31 4.90
CA VAL A 173 2.08 -7.29 3.97
C VAL A 173 1.33 -8.61 4.07
N ASN A 174 0.67 -9.05 2.99
CA ASN A 174 -0.14 -10.25 2.94
C ASN A 174 0.40 -11.23 1.89
N ALA A 175 0.47 -12.51 2.21
CA ALA A 175 1.09 -13.52 1.34
C ALA A 175 0.34 -13.72 0.00
N PHE A 176 -0.97 -13.50 -0.03
CA PHE A 176 -1.81 -13.81 -1.20
C PHE A 176 -2.40 -12.57 -1.88
N SER A 177 -2.19 -11.39 -1.30
CA SER A 177 -2.70 -10.14 -1.85
C SER A 177 -1.85 -8.97 -1.37
N ASN A 178 -0.79 -8.64 -2.13
CA ASN A 178 0.14 -7.56 -1.79
C ASN A 178 0.81 -6.93 -3.02
N SER A 179 1.09 -7.69 -4.07
CA SER A 179 1.87 -7.22 -5.22
C SER A 179 0.99 -7.01 -6.45
N PRO A 180 0.81 -5.77 -6.95
CA PRO A 180 0.08 -5.52 -8.18
C PRO A 180 0.82 -6.04 -9.43
N ARG A 181 2.09 -6.43 -9.30
CA ARG A 181 2.93 -6.94 -10.39
C ARG A 181 2.69 -8.40 -10.70
N THR A 182 2.27 -9.18 -9.69
CA THR A 182 2.10 -10.63 -9.81
C THR A 182 0.83 -11.19 -9.18
N GLN A 183 0.11 -10.39 -8.41
CA GLN A 183 -1.14 -10.76 -7.73
C GLN A 183 -2.27 -9.83 -8.15
N PHE A 184 -3.21 -9.52 -7.25
CA PHE A 184 -4.31 -8.58 -7.48
C PHE A 184 -3.80 -7.18 -7.82
N MET A 185 -4.44 -6.53 -8.81
CA MET A 185 -4.11 -5.17 -9.23
C MET A 185 -5.00 -4.12 -8.58
N ASN A 186 -6.23 -4.44 -8.19
CA ASN A 186 -7.13 -3.49 -7.57
C ASN A 186 -6.56 -3.03 -6.22
N TRP A 187 -6.43 -1.72 -6.05
CA TRP A 187 -5.77 -1.14 -4.88
C TRP A 187 -6.45 -1.51 -3.55
N ALA A 188 -7.80 -1.59 -3.52
CA ALA A 188 -8.55 -1.96 -2.33
C ALA A 188 -8.53 -3.47 -2.03
N ILE A 189 -8.14 -4.31 -3.00
CA ILE A 189 -7.92 -5.74 -2.79
C ILE A 189 -6.49 -5.99 -2.34
N MET A 190 -5.49 -5.35 -2.96
CA MET A 190 -4.08 -5.59 -2.64
C MET A 190 -3.61 -4.96 -1.33
N ASN A 191 -4.29 -3.92 -0.84
CA ASN A 191 -4.00 -3.20 0.41
C ASN A 191 -5.29 -2.95 1.20
N ASN A 192 -5.15 -2.55 2.48
CA ASN A 192 -6.26 -2.06 3.28
C ASN A 192 -6.69 -0.67 2.78
N ALA A 193 -7.85 -0.57 2.12
CA ALA A 193 -8.33 0.67 1.51
C ALA A 193 -8.66 1.78 2.53
N ALA A 194 -8.93 1.46 3.81
CA ALA A 194 -9.13 2.43 4.86
C ALA A 194 -7.85 2.80 5.62
N TRP A 195 -6.69 2.35 5.12
CA TRP A 195 -5.40 2.77 5.65
C TRP A 195 -4.88 3.96 4.85
N ASP A 196 -5.15 5.15 5.33
CA ASP A 196 -4.66 6.40 4.75
C ASP A 196 -3.18 6.60 5.11
N TYR A 197 -2.32 5.75 4.55
CA TYR A 197 -0.90 5.76 4.87
C TYR A 197 -0.15 6.93 4.23
N ALA A 198 0.73 7.53 5.02
CA ALA A 198 1.49 8.68 4.58
C ALA A 198 2.47 8.35 3.47
N SER A 199 2.34 9.01 2.34
CA SER A 199 3.32 8.97 1.26
C SER A 199 3.18 10.17 0.32
N ASN A 200 4.15 10.36 -0.55
CA ASN A 200 3.97 11.25 -1.70
C ASN A 200 3.14 10.56 -2.80
N VAL A 201 2.79 11.31 -3.84
CA VAL A 201 2.02 10.82 -4.99
C VAL A 201 2.58 9.54 -5.66
N ARG A 202 3.83 9.18 -5.41
CA ARG A 202 4.49 8.00 -5.98
C ARG A 202 4.54 6.81 -5.05
N GLY A 203 3.93 6.87 -3.85
CA GLY A 203 3.91 5.75 -2.90
C GLY A 203 5.08 5.70 -1.93
N TYR A 204 6.00 6.65 -1.97
CA TYR A 204 7.22 6.62 -1.16
C TYR A 204 7.25 7.72 -0.12
N ASN A 205 7.90 7.42 1.02
CA ASN A 205 8.01 8.33 2.14
C ASN A 205 9.40 8.27 2.78
N TYR A 206 9.78 9.33 3.49
CA TYR A 206 10.91 9.28 4.42
C TYR A 206 10.38 8.89 5.79
N ALA A 207 10.89 7.78 6.30
CA ALA A 207 10.44 7.22 7.56
C ALA A 207 11.60 6.61 8.37
N LEU A 208 11.38 6.53 9.67
CA LEU A 208 12.11 5.67 10.60
C LEU A 208 11.16 4.57 11.04
N THR A 209 11.46 3.32 10.70
CA THR A 209 10.71 2.16 11.17
C THR A 209 11.55 1.32 12.12
N THR A 210 10.94 0.89 13.21
CA THR A 210 11.48 -0.10 14.16
C THR A 210 10.67 -1.38 14.02
N ILE A 211 11.36 -2.51 13.88
CA ILE A 211 10.79 -3.86 13.85
C ILE A 211 11.38 -4.66 15.00
N VAL A 212 10.53 -5.28 15.79
CA VAL A 212 10.92 -6.21 16.86
C VAL A 212 10.34 -7.57 16.57
N GLN A 213 11.19 -8.53 16.23
CA GLN A 213 10.82 -9.92 15.96
C GLN A 213 11.07 -10.78 17.19
N LEU A 214 10.01 -11.39 17.73
CA LEU A 214 10.07 -12.29 18.89
C LEU A 214 9.27 -13.57 18.59
N ASN A 215 9.97 -14.69 18.30
CA ASN A 215 9.33 -15.96 17.94
C ASN A 215 8.27 -15.78 16.83
N SER A 216 6.99 -15.97 17.18
CA SER A 216 5.84 -15.88 16.26
C SER A 216 5.16 -14.51 16.26
N ILE A 217 5.71 -13.52 16.97
CA ILE A 217 5.15 -12.15 17.06
C ILE A 217 6.18 -11.18 16.48
N THR A 218 5.72 -10.32 15.59
CA THR A 218 6.48 -9.16 15.11
C THR A 218 5.73 -7.90 15.48
N TYR A 219 6.40 -6.96 16.15
CA TYR A 219 5.91 -5.61 16.34
C TYR A 219 6.66 -4.67 15.41
N LYS A 220 5.92 -3.80 14.73
CA LYS A 220 6.45 -2.78 13.82
C LYS A 220 5.89 -1.42 14.19
N SER A 221 6.71 -0.39 14.16
CA SER A 221 6.26 0.99 14.33
C SER A 221 7.07 1.93 13.47
N SER A 222 6.43 2.92 12.85
CA SER A 222 7.08 3.94 12.04
C SER A 222 6.68 5.36 12.43
N LEU A 223 7.63 6.27 12.28
CA LEU A 223 7.41 7.72 12.23
C LEU A 223 7.78 8.18 10.83
N SER A 224 6.88 8.86 10.14
CA SER A 224 7.02 9.24 8.73
C SER A 224 6.52 10.66 8.45
N LEU A 225 6.99 11.24 7.35
CA LEU A 225 6.56 12.55 6.87
C LEU A 225 5.16 12.46 6.24
N LEU A 226 4.48 13.60 6.11
CA LEU A 226 3.25 13.74 5.34
C LEU A 226 3.43 14.75 4.21
N PRO A 227 2.76 14.63 3.06
CA PRO A 227 2.69 15.70 2.10
C PRO A 227 1.79 16.84 2.64
N PRO A 228 2.07 18.12 2.31
CA PRO A 228 1.30 19.27 2.82
C PRO A 228 -0.10 19.39 2.18
N VAL A 229 -0.38 18.59 1.15
CA VAL A 229 -1.68 18.49 0.47
C VAL A 229 -1.95 17.04 0.08
N PRO A 230 -3.23 16.63 -0.03
CA PRO A 230 -3.57 15.27 -0.46
C PRO A 230 -2.87 14.90 -1.78
N ASN A 231 -2.34 13.69 -1.83
CA ASN A 231 -1.63 13.15 -2.99
C ASN A 231 -0.52 14.08 -3.54
N GLY A 232 0.14 14.81 -2.63
CA GLY A 232 1.18 15.78 -2.97
C GLY A 232 2.49 15.13 -3.42
N ALA A 233 3.21 15.77 -4.35
CA ALA A 233 4.51 15.28 -4.83
C ALA A 233 5.63 15.44 -3.80
N ASN A 234 5.56 16.48 -2.97
CA ASN A 234 6.57 16.80 -1.95
C ASN A 234 6.09 16.42 -0.56
N LEU A 235 7.02 16.06 0.30
CA LEU A 235 6.77 15.75 1.71
C LEU A 235 7.16 16.94 2.59
N ASN A 236 6.36 17.23 3.61
CA ASN A 236 6.71 18.24 4.61
C ASN A 236 7.82 17.70 5.52
N LYS A 237 8.93 18.43 5.58
CA LYS A 237 10.09 18.04 6.39
C LYS A 237 9.98 18.46 7.86
N ASN A 238 8.94 19.21 8.22
CA ASN A 238 8.73 19.69 9.58
C ASN A 238 7.82 18.74 10.37
N LEU A 239 8.41 17.75 11.01
CA LEU A 239 7.72 16.78 11.89
C LEU A 239 6.96 17.42 13.07
N CYS A 240 7.22 18.69 13.40
CA CYS A 240 6.43 19.38 14.42
C CYS A 240 5.08 19.88 13.89
N GLN A 241 4.93 19.96 12.57
CA GLN A 241 3.71 20.42 11.91
C GLN A 241 2.89 19.25 11.34
N GLU A 242 3.56 18.28 10.70
CA GLU A 242 2.90 17.18 10.02
C GLU A 242 3.74 15.89 10.17
N PHE A 243 3.09 14.83 10.58
CA PHE A 243 3.71 13.50 10.70
C PHE A 243 2.66 12.40 10.68
N ALA A 244 3.12 11.19 10.42
CA ALA A 244 2.30 9.98 10.56
C ALA A 244 3.02 8.95 11.42
N ILE A 245 2.24 8.24 12.23
CA ILE A 245 2.68 7.08 13.01
C ILE A 245 1.86 5.88 12.56
N ASN A 246 2.55 4.78 12.24
CA ASN A 246 1.93 3.49 11.99
C ASN A 246 2.47 2.48 13.01
N SER A 247 1.62 1.59 13.50
CA SER A 247 2.00 0.50 14.37
C SER A 247 1.26 -0.76 13.99
N GLU A 248 1.98 -1.89 13.89
CA GLU A 248 1.40 -3.17 13.51
C GLU A 248 1.95 -4.28 14.40
N ILE A 249 1.07 -5.19 14.79
CA ILE A 249 1.41 -6.44 15.45
C ILE A 249 1.04 -7.59 14.52
N ASP A 250 2.03 -8.39 14.14
CA ASP A 250 1.83 -9.60 13.35
C ASP A 250 1.95 -10.82 14.27
N LYS A 251 1.06 -11.77 14.10
CA LYS A 251 1.09 -13.06 14.76
C LYS A 251 1.09 -14.18 13.74
N LYS A 252 2.23 -14.88 13.62
CA LYS A 252 2.34 -16.14 12.89
C LYS A 252 1.71 -17.27 13.71
N TYR A 253 0.95 -18.14 13.07
CA TYR A 253 0.35 -19.33 13.68
C TYR A 253 0.31 -20.49 12.69
N MET A 254 0.08 -21.67 13.24
CA MET A 254 -0.08 -22.90 12.45
C MET A 254 -1.51 -23.43 12.63
N LEU A 255 -2.23 -23.59 11.53
CA LEU A 255 -3.53 -24.25 11.51
C LEU A 255 -3.44 -25.50 10.63
N ASN A 256 -3.72 -26.68 11.19
CA ASN A 256 -3.59 -27.96 10.48
C ASN A 256 -2.22 -28.13 9.79
N LYS A 257 -1.13 -27.78 10.49
CA LYS A 257 0.26 -27.81 10.00
C LYS A 257 0.54 -26.87 8.82
N ARG A 258 -0.29 -25.85 8.61
CA ARG A 258 -0.14 -24.83 7.55
C ARG A 258 0.01 -23.47 8.16
N GLU A 259 0.89 -22.65 7.58
CA GLU A 259 1.17 -21.31 8.07
C GLU A 259 0.00 -20.37 7.82
N GLY A 260 -0.23 -19.49 8.79
CA GLY A 260 -1.11 -18.35 8.69
C GLY A 260 -0.56 -17.17 9.49
N ASN A 261 -1.00 -15.98 9.13
CA ASN A 261 -0.68 -14.74 9.82
C ASN A 261 -1.94 -13.94 10.08
N ILE A 262 -1.97 -13.28 11.24
CA ILE A 262 -2.94 -12.23 11.55
C ILE A 262 -2.15 -10.99 11.89
N ARG A 263 -2.57 -9.84 11.33
CA ARG A 263 -1.96 -8.53 11.55
C ARG A 263 -3.01 -7.57 12.07
N LEU A 264 -2.62 -6.77 13.04
CA LEU A 264 -3.43 -5.68 13.58
C LEU A 264 -2.66 -4.39 13.40
N LEU A 265 -3.14 -3.54 12.51
CA LEU A 265 -2.57 -2.25 12.14
C LEU A 265 -3.35 -1.12 12.82
N GLY A 266 -2.64 -0.13 13.35
CA GLY A 266 -3.20 1.15 13.76
C GLY A 266 -2.39 2.29 13.17
N TYR A 267 -3.05 3.40 12.80
CA TYR A 267 -2.35 4.58 12.31
C TYR A 267 -2.90 5.88 12.90
N TYR A 268 -2.04 6.87 12.95
CA TYR A 268 -2.31 8.23 13.39
C TYR A 268 -1.58 9.22 12.49
N ASN A 269 -2.34 10.01 11.74
CA ASN A 269 -1.84 11.09 10.92
C ASN A 269 -2.18 12.43 11.59
N TYR A 270 -1.19 13.31 11.70
CA TYR A 270 -1.31 14.65 12.26
C TYR A 270 -0.84 15.67 11.24
N GLY A 271 -1.69 16.66 10.92
CA GLY A 271 -1.37 17.60 9.85
C GLY A 271 -2.43 18.67 9.64
N ASN A 272 -2.43 19.22 8.43
CA ASN A 272 -3.31 20.31 8.01
C ASN A 272 -4.54 19.76 7.26
N PHE A 273 -5.39 19.01 7.96
CA PHE A 273 -6.55 18.37 7.35
C PHE A 273 -7.79 19.24 7.29
N GLY A 274 -8.61 19.05 6.23
CA GLY A 274 -9.97 19.57 6.15
C GLY A 274 -10.94 18.65 6.94
N LEU A 275 -11.98 19.25 7.55
CA LEU A 275 -13.09 18.53 8.16
C LEU A 275 -14.30 18.54 7.23
N TYR A 276 -14.87 17.39 6.91
CA TYR A 276 -16.05 17.28 6.04
C TYR A 276 -17.24 18.09 6.56
N SER A 277 -17.47 18.10 7.87
CA SER A 277 -18.55 18.90 8.49
C SER A 277 -18.39 20.41 8.28
N GLN A 278 -17.16 20.93 8.32
CA GLN A 278 -16.88 22.33 8.06
C GLN A 278 -16.83 22.64 6.55
N ALA A 279 -16.36 21.69 5.75
CA ALA A 279 -16.29 21.81 4.29
C ALA A 279 -17.66 22.00 3.63
N MET A 280 -18.74 21.48 4.23
CA MET A 280 -20.11 21.72 3.75
C MET A 280 -20.54 23.19 3.86
N ILE A 281 -19.98 23.93 4.80
CA ILE A 281 -20.24 25.38 5.03
C ILE A 281 -19.22 26.22 4.30
N ALA A 282 -17.95 25.81 4.32
CA ALA A 282 -16.86 26.47 3.63
C ALA A 282 -17.01 26.24 2.11
N LYS A 283 -17.05 27.33 1.35
CA LYS A 283 -17.27 27.29 -0.08
C LYS A 283 -16.08 27.85 -0.83
N ASP A 284 -15.84 27.32 -2.02
CA ASP A 284 -14.89 27.88 -2.96
C ASP A 284 -15.44 29.15 -3.64
N SER A 285 -14.67 29.73 -4.56
CA SER A 285 -15.07 30.92 -5.33
C SER A 285 -16.31 30.69 -6.22
N ALA A 286 -16.66 29.44 -6.52
CA ALA A 286 -17.85 29.07 -7.30
C ALA A 286 -19.06 28.74 -6.41
N GLY A 287 -18.91 28.82 -5.07
CA GLY A 287 -19.96 28.52 -4.12
C GLY A 287 -20.16 27.02 -3.86
N VAL A 288 -19.22 26.18 -4.28
CA VAL A 288 -19.26 24.71 -4.06
C VAL A 288 -18.60 24.38 -2.70
N PRO A 289 -19.11 23.42 -1.93
CA PRO A 289 -18.46 22.92 -0.72
C PRO A 289 -17.00 22.55 -0.96
N SER A 290 -16.09 23.08 -0.13
CA SER A 290 -14.65 22.95 -0.33
C SER A 290 -13.93 22.40 0.89
N ILE A 291 -13.40 21.17 0.75
CA ILE A 291 -12.59 20.57 1.81
C ILE A 291 -11.28 21.36 2.02
N ALA A 292 -10.69 21.87 0.94
CA ALA A 292 -9.47 22.66 1.01
C ALA A 292 -9.66 23.97 1.79
N ALA A 293 -10.84 24.63 1.66
CA ALA A 293 -11.16 25.85 2.40
C ALA A 293 -11.40 25.61 3.90
N SER A 294 -11.59 24.34 4.30
CA SER A 294 -11.78 23.96 5.71
C SER A 294 -10.50 23.45 6.37
N ARG A 295 -9.35 23.44 5.66
CA ARG A 295 -8.08 22.93 6.23
C ARG A 295 -7.59 23.78 7.38
N GLU A 296 -7.10 23.12 8.41
CA GLU A 296 -6.54 23.75 9.61
C GLU A 296 -5.45 22.86 10.20
N ALA A 297 -4.33 23.47 10.60
CA ALA A 297 -3.22 22.77 11.22
C ALA A 297 -3.61 22.20 12.59
N GLY A 298 -2.99 21.07 12.94
CA GLY A 298 -3.22 20.43 14.24
C GLY A 298 -4.34 19.42 14.27
N ARG A 299 -4.93 19.12 13.13
CA ARG A 299 -5.95 18.06 13.02
C ARG A 299 -5.32 16.70 12.84
N HIS A 300 -6.11 15.67 13.06
CA HIS A 300 -5.65 14.29 13.01
C HIS A 300 -6.67 13.35 12.37
N LYS A 301 -6.16 12.31 11.74
CA LYS A 301 -6.91 11.14 11.27
C LYS A 301 -6.38 9.90 11.97
N ILE A 302 -7.29 9.04 12.39
CA ILE A 302 -6.96 7.77 13.02
C ILE A 302 -7.70 6.64 12.32
N GLY A 303 -7.06 5.49 12.23
CA GLY A 303 -7.71 4.29 11.71
C GLY A 303 -7.07 3.02 12.22
N LEU A 304 -7.78 1.93 11.97
CA LEU A 304 -7.41 0.57 12.36
C LEU A 304 -7.61 -0.38 11.19
N GLY A 305 -6.76 -1.39 11.10
CA GLY A 305 -6.86 -2.45 10.13
C GLY A 305 -6.60 -3.81 10.74
N ILE A 306 -7.27 -4.81 10.22
CA ILE A 306 -6.95 -6.22 10.47
C ILE A 306 -6.74 -6.90 9.13
N SER A 307 -5.67 -7.69 9.01
CA SER A 307 -5.35 -8.50 7.85
C SER A 307 -5.03 -9.92 8.27
N ALA A 308 -5.50 -10.89 7.52
CA ALA A 308 -5.20 -12.29 7.74
C ALA A 308 -4.85 -12.96 6.42
N ASP A 309 -3.90 -13.88 6.46
CA ASP A 309 -3.64 -14.86 5.41
C ASP A 309 -3.50 -16.26 5.99
N GLN A 310 -3.94 -17.26 5.24
CA GLN A 310 -3.91 -18.65 5.64
C GLN A 310 -3.69 -19.57 4.44
N GLN A 311 -2.65 -20.38 4.50
CA GLN A 311 -2.49 -21.50 3.59
C GLN A 311 -3.52 -22.59 3.93
N ILE A 312 -4.52 -22.78 3.06
CA ILE A 312 -5.60 -23.76 3.26
C ILE A 312 -5.17 -25.17 2.83
N SER A 313 -4.48 -25.25 1.70
CA SER A 313 -3.91 -26.49 1.17
C SER A 313 -2.53 -26.23 0.56
N GLU A 314 -1.85 -27.23 0.01
CA GLU A 314 -0.59 -27.02 -0.71
C GLU A 314 -0.73 -26.06 -1.90
N THR A 315 -1.94 -25.90 -2.41
CA THR A 315 -2.20 -25.13 -3.63
C THR A 315 -3.18 -23.99 -3.43
N ILE A 316 -3.80 -23.85 -2.26
CA ILE A 316 -4.85 -22.85 -2.01
C ILE A 316 -4.44 -21.97 -0.83
N GLY A 317 -4.34 -20.68 -1.05
CA GLY A 317 -4.22 -19.64 -0.05
C GLY A 317 -5.49 -18.81 0.04
N PHE A 318 -5.75 -18.27 1.23
CA PHE A 318 -6.87 -17.40 1.53
C PHE A 318 -6.34 -16.12 2.18
N PHE A 319 -6.97 -14.99 1.87
CA PHE A 319 -6.73 -13.75 2.58
C PHE A 319 -8.05 -13.05 2.94
N ALA A 320 -8.00 -12.23 3.97
CA ALA A 320 -9.06 -11.28 4.29
C ALA A 320 -8.48 -10.03 4.95
N ARG A 321 -9.09 -8.87 4.68
CA ARG A 321 -8.79 -7.59 5.34
C ARG A 321 -10.07 -6.89 5.77
N ALA A 322 -10.01 -6.17 6.87
CA ALA A 322 -11.01 -5.20 7.25
C ALA A 322 -10.32 -3.92 7.72
N GLY A 323 -10.88 -2.77 7.37
CA GLY A 323 -10.34 -1.47 7.71
C GLY A 323 -11.41 -0.48 8.13
N TRP A 324 -10.99 0.43 8.98
CA TRP A 324 -11.81 1.50 9.51
C TRP A 324 -10.96 2.72 9.80
N ASP A 325 -11.46 3.90 9.44
CA ASP A 325 -10.97 5.17 9.94
C ASP A 325 -12.10 6.04 10.50
N ASN A 326 -11.73 7.16 11.13
CA ASN A 326 -12.71 8.04 11.77
C ASN A 326 -13.63 8.77 10.78
N GLY A 327 -13.25 8.87 9.49
CA GLY A 327 -14.01 9.45 8.39
C GLY A 327 -14.49 10.90 8.60
N LYS A 328 -13.86 11.66 9.50
CA LYS A 328 -14.19 13.06 9.81
C LYS A 328 -13.38 14.04 9.00
N THR A 329 -12.15 13.67 8.70
CA THR A 329 -11.18 14.45 7.94
C THR A 329 -11.04 13.93 6.52
N GLU A 330 -10.62 14.78 5.60
CA GLU A 330 -10.32 14.40 4.23
C GLU A 330 -9.33 13.23 4.15
N THR A 331 -9.46 12.44 3.10
CA THR A 331 -8.50 11.40 2.77
C THR A 331 -7.27 12.01 2.12
N TRP A 332 -6.08 11.44 2.44
CA TRP A 332 -4.80 12.04 2.06
C TRP A 332 -4.10 11.32 0.91
N CYS A 333 -4.22 9.98 0.85
CA CYS A 333 -3.47 9.17 -0.11
C CYS A 333 -4.28 7.97 -0.64
N TYR A 334 -4.15 7.67 -1.92
CA TYR A 334 -4.49 6.49 -2.73
C TYR A 334 -5.93 6.01 -2.80
N THR A 335 -6.66 5.94 -1.72
CA THR A 335 -8.03 5.40 -1.70
C THR A 335 -8.93 6.34 -0.92
N GLU A 336 -10.12 6.59 -1.43
CA GLU A 336 -11.14 7.34 -0.68
C GLU A 336 -12.16 6.35 -0.10
N ALA A 337 -11.74 5.64 0.97
CA ALA A 337 -12.58 4.70 1.71
C ALA A 337 -12.38 4.87 3.22
N ASP A 338 -13.48 5.06 3.97
CA ASP A 338 -13.45 5.16 5.44
C ASP A 338 -13.75 3.80 6.10
N ARG A 339 -14.27 2.86 5.31
CA ARG A 339 -14.59 1.47 5.69
C ARG A 339 -14.26 0.57 4.54
N THR A 340 -13.62 -0.56 4.83
CA THR A 340 -13.32 -1.56 3.81
C THR A 340 -13.43 -2.97 4.38
N PHE A 341 -13.87 -3.90 3.54
CA PHE A 341 -13.71 -5.33 3.78
C PHE A 341 -13.35 -6.01 2.47
N SER A 342 -12.22 -6.71 2.44
CA SER A 342 -11.81 -7.50 1.28
C SER A 342 -11.49 -8.94 1.69
N ALA A 343 -11.71 -9.88 0.76
CA ALA A 343 -11.34 -11.28 0.92
C ALA A 343 -11.10 -11.91 -0.44
N GLY A 344 -10.32 -12.98 -0.47
CA GLY A 344 -10.08 -13.71 -1.70
C GLY A 344 -9.27 -14.98 -1.50
N ILE A 345 -9.09 -15.67 -2.60
CA ILE A 345 -8.31 -16.91 -2.68
C ILE A 345 -7.28 -16.79 -3.80
N SER A 346 -6.14 -17.44 -3.58
CA SER A 346 -5.13 -17.69 -4.63
C SER A 346 -4.94 -19.19 -4.76
N VAL A 347 -4.90 -19.69 -5.98
CA VAL A 347 -4.76 -21.11 -6.29
C VAL A 347 -3.55 -21.31 -7.20
N ASN A 348 -2.55 -22.03 -6.71
CA ASN A 348 -1.36 -22.38 -7.47
C ASN A 348 -1.64 -23.46 -8.50
N GLY A 349 -1.02 -23.38 -9.67
CA GLY A 349 -1.24 -24.24 -10.83
C GLY A 349 -0.71 -25.66 -10.75
N LYS A 350 -0.21 -26.13 -9.63
CA LYS A 350 0.32 -27.49 -9.45
C LYS A 350 -0.69 -28.57 -9.88
N LYS A 351 -1.99 -28.36 -9.65
CA LYS A 351 -3.06 -29.30 -10.04
C LYS A 351 -3.24 -29.46 -11.55
N TRP A 352 -2.91 -28.43 -12.34
CA TRP A 352 -2.92 -28.50 -13.81
C TRP A 352 -1.52 -28.51 -14.42
N LYS A 353 -0.52 -29.00 -13.64
CA LYS A 353 0.87 -29.23 -14.06
C LYS A 353 1.63 -27.94 -14.46
N ARG A 354 1.27 -26.81 -13.86
CA ARG A 354 1.91 -25.53 -14.04
C ARG A 354 2.15 -24.87 -12.67
N PRO A 355 3.12 -25.39 -11.90
CA PRO A 355 3.32 -25.00 -10.50
C PRO A 355 3.71 -23.52 -10.31
N ASP A 356 4.22 -22.87 -11.35
CA ASP A 356 4.63 -21.47 -11.33
C ASP A 356 3.51 -20.50 -11.76
N ASP A 357 2.37 -21.04 -12.23
CA ASP A 357 1.18 -20.24 -12.51
C ASP A 357 0.33 -20.09 -11.26
N ASP A 358 -0.47 -19.01 -11.23
CA ASP A 358 -1.52 -18.87 -10.24
C ASP A 358 -2.77 -18.17 -10.77
N ILE A 359 -3.89 -18.45 -10.14
CA ILE A 359 -5.18 -17.82 -10.35
C ILE A 359 -5.65 -17.23 -9.02
N GLY A 360 -6.11 -15.96 -9.05
CA GLY A 360 -6.67 -15.31 -7.89
C GLY A 360 -8.09 -14.84 -8.16
N LEU A 361 -8.97 -15.00 -7.16
CA LEU A 361 -10.29 -14.41 -7.11
C LEU A 361 -10.40 -13.60 -5.83
N GLY A 362 -10.61 -12.29 -5.96
CA GLY A 362 -10.75 -11.35 -4.87
C GLY A 362 -12.03 -10.54 -4.95
N TRP A 363 -12.46 -10.04 -3.81
CA TRP A 363 -13.63 -9.21 -3.67
C TRP A 363 -13.41 -8.18 -2.57
N VAL A 364 -13.94 -6.97 -2.77
CA VAL A 364 -13.89 -5.87 -1.80
C VAL A 364 -15.20 -5.10 -1.77
N VAL A 365 -15.57 -4.61 -0.59
CA VAL A 365 -16.64 -3.62 -0.37
C VAL A 365 -16.05 -2.45 0.39
N ASP A 366 -16.19 -1.27 -0.20
CA ASP A 366 -15.77 -0.01 0.38
C ASP A 366 -16.98 0.85 0.77
N GLY A 367 -16.82 1.68 1.79
CA GLY A 367 -17.86 2.56 2.30
C GLY A 367 -17.32 3.86 2.86
N LEU A 368 -18.16 4.87 2.87
CA LEU A 368 -17.87 6.19 3.41
C LEU A 368 -18.54 6.39 4.79
N SER A 369 -17.92 7.23 5.61
CA SER A 369 -18.53 7.78 6.82
C SER A 369 -19.76 8.64 6.49
N PRO A 370 -20.66 8.90 7.44
CA PRO A 370 -21.75 9.82 7.21
C PRO A 370 -21.30 11.23 6.81
N GLU A 371 -20.23 11.74 7.40
CA GLU A 371 -19.69 13.07 7.13
C GLU A 371 -19.12 13.17 5.73
N HIS A 372 -18.32 12.19 5.30
CA HIS A 372 -17.74 12.12 3.97
C HIS A 372 -18.82 11.99 2.89
N ARG A 373 -19.77 11.07 3.10
CA ARG A 373 -20.92 10.88 2.20
C ARG A 373 -21.75 12.16 2.04
N ASN A 374 -22.05 12.86 3.14
CA ASN A 374 -22.83 14.09 3.12
C ASN A 374 -22.08 15.21 2.38
N TYR A 375 -20.76 15.30 2.56
CA TYR A 375 -19.91 16.22 1.83
C TYR A 375 -19.97 16.00 0.32
N LEU A 376 -19.76 14.76 -0.15
CA LEU A 376 -19.85 14.43 -1.59
C LEU A 376 -21.29 14.63 -2.12
N ALA A 377 -22.32 14.29 -1.35
CA ALA A 377 -23.73 14.49 -1.74
C ALA A 377 -24.09 15.98 -1.87
N SER A 378 -23.42 16.87 -1.14
CA SER A 378 -23.62 18.33 -1.23
C SER A 378 -22.83 18.96 -2.41
N GLY A 379 -22.17 18.16 -3.24
CA GLY A 379 -21.41 18.59 -4.41
C GLY A 379 -19.91 18.80 -4.13
N GLY A 380 -19.44 18.46 -2.93
CA GLY A 380 -18.03 18.53 -2.58
C GLY A 380 -17.15 17.56 -3.40
N LEU A 381 -15.87 17.91 -3.52
CA LEU A 381 -14.87 17.13 -4.24
C LEU A 381 -13.80 16.63 -3.29
N GLY A 382 -13.58 15.30 -3.26
CA GLY A 382 -12.38 14.68 -2.71
C GLY A 382 -11.19 14.79 -3.66
N PHE A 383 -10.09 14.14 -3.34
CA PHE A 383 -8.94 14.15 -4.24
C PHE A 383 -9.12 13.23 -5.45
N GLU A 384 -9.97 12.20 -5.36
CA GLU A 384 -10.30 11.28 -6.46
C GLU A 384 -11.80 11.20 -6.76
N LEU A 385 -12.66 11.52 -5.79
CA LEU A 385 -14.10 11.38 -5.88
C LEU A 385 -14.83 12.71 -5.93
N GLY A 386 -16.08 12.68 -6.38
CA GLY A 386 -17.01 13.79 -6.41
C GLY A 386 -17.57 14.04 -7.78
N ASP A 387 -18.77 13.52 -8.03
CA ASP A 387 -19.51 13.68 -9.30
C ASP A 387 -20.63 14.71 -9.22
N GLY A 388 -20.81 15.34 -8.06
CA GLY A 388 -21.81 16.39 -7.82
C GLY A 388 -23.24 15.89 -7.53
N LYS A 389 -23.52 14.59 -7.66
CA LYS A 389 -24.88 14.01 -7.53
C LYS A 389 -24.84 12.61 -6.88
N LEU A 390 -24.26 12.49 -5.72
CA LEU A 390 -24.11 11.20 -5.05
C LEU A 390 -25.47 10.58 -4.67
N ASN A 391 -25.80 9.42 -5.25
CA ASN A 391 -26.82 8.49 -4.75
C ASN A 391 -26.10 7.31 -4.09
N TYR A 392 -25.81 7.42 -2.82
CA TYR A 392 -24.89 6.57 -2.10
C TYR A 392 -25.22 5.08 -2.15
N GLY A 393 -24.24 4.28 -2.51
CA GLY A 393 -24.14 2.84 -2.33
C GLY A 393 -22.69 2.45 -2.05
N HIS A 394 -22.46 1.34 -1.40
CA HIS A 394 -21.10 0.82 -1.25
C HIS A 394 -20.50 0.55 -2.63
N GLU A 395 -19.28 1.00 -2.86
CA GLU A 395 -18.52 0.55 -4.02
C GLU A 395 -18.07 -0.89 -3.77
N THR A 396 -18.27 -1.75 -4.74
CA THR A 396 -17.89 -3.16 -4.63
C THR A 396 -17.12 -3.56 -5.87
N ALA A 397 -15.92 -4.11 -5.69
CA ALA A 397 -15.14 -4.64 -6.80
C ALA A 397 -14.90 -6.15 -6.64
N CYS A 398 -14.97 -6.87 -7.77
CA CYS A 398 -14.50 -8.25 -7.88
C CYS A 398 -13.36 -8.27 -8.89
N GLU A 399 -12.30 -9.03 -8.61
CA GLU A 399 -11.16 -9.21 -9.49
C GLU A 399 -10.85 -10.69 -9.65
N LEU A 400 -10.64 -11.10 -10.90
CA LEU A 400 -10.18 -12.43 -11.28
C LEU A 400 -8.95 -12.28 -12.16
N TYR A 401 -7.83 -12.86 -11.77
CA TYR A 401 -6.63 -12.90 -12.60
C TYR A 401 -6.13 -14.33 -12.82
N TYR A 402 -5.47 -14.54 -13.96
CA TYR A 402 -4.62 -15.69 -14.22
C TYR A 402 -3.22 -15.18 -14.55
N ASN A 403 -2.23 -15.62 -13.78
CA ASN A 403 -0.84 -15.26 -13.93
C ASN A 403 -0.05 -16.47 -14.47
N LEU A 404 0.31 -16.38 -15.75
CA LEU A 404 1.05 -17.41 -16.49
C LEU A 404 2.55 -17.13 -16.34
N LYS A 405 3.32 -18.10 -15.83
CA LYS A 405 4.78 -18.06 -15.89
C LYS A 405 5.26 -19.13 -16.89
N PRO A 406 5.79 -18.76 -18.09
CA PRO A 406 6.40 -19.71 -18.98
C PRO A 406 7.54 -20.46 -18.29
N VAL A 407 7.67 -21.75 -18.58
CA VAL A 407 8.66 -22.63 -17.93
C VAL A 407 10.08 -22.07 -18.14
N SER A 408 10.87 -22.08 -17.08
CA SER A 408 12.28 -21.64 -17.08
C SER A 408 12.51 -20.19 -17.51
N THR A 409 11.53 -19.31 -17.32
CA THR A 409 11.67 -17.89 -17.63
C THR A 409 11.51 -17.02 -16.38
N SER A 410 11.97 -15.78 -16.49
CA SER A 410 11.75 -14.69 -15.53
C SER A 410 10.60 -13.77 -15.98
N ILE A 411 9.64 -14.29 -16.72
CA ILE A 411 8.55 -13.55 -17.37
C ILE A 411 7.22 -14.05 -16.83
N TRP A 412 6.30 -13.13 -16.54
CA TRP A 412 4.91 -13.39 -16.21
C TRP A 412 3.99 -12.66 -17.19
N LEU A 413 2.97 -13.35 -17.64
CA LEU A 413 1.89 -12.83 -18.48
C LEU A 413 0.59 -13.00 -17.73
N SER A 414 -0.13 -11.93 -17.48
CA SER A 414 -1.41 -12.02 -16.74
C SER A 414 -2.56 -11.50 -17.57
N ALA A 415 -3.66 -12.23 -17.54
CA ALA A 415 -4.98 -11.74 -17.91
C ALA A 415 -5.76 -11.44 -16.63
N ASP A 416 -6.40 -10.28 -16.58
CA ASP A 416 -7.12 -9.80 -15.42
C ASP A 416 -8.46 -9.21 -15.82
N TYR A 417 -9.48 -9.47 -15.00
CA TYR A 417 -10.82 -8.93 -15.16
C TYR A 417 -11.31 -8.36 -13.84
N GLN A 418 -11.79 -7.13 -13.87
CA GLN A 418 -12.44 -6.48 -12.73
C GLN A 418 -13.86 -6.04 -13.10
N CYS A 419 -14.78 -6.21 -12.15
CA CYS A 419 -16.14 -5.69 -12.23
C CYS A 419 -16.40 -4.81 -11.01
N VAL A 420 -16.72 -3.52 -11.23
CA VAL A 420 -16.97 -2.55 -10.17
C VAL A 420 -18.43 -2.12 -10.20
N PHE A 421 -19.11 -2.31 -9.08
CA PHE A 421 -20.49 -1.87 -8.86
C PHE A 421 -20.51 -0.57 -8.08
N ASN A 422 -21.44 0.33 -8.39
CA ASN A 422 -21.59 1.65 -7.77
C ASN A 422 -20.28 2.47 -7.81
N PRO A 423 -19.64 2.65 -8.97
CA PRO A 423 -18.36 3.34 -9.09
C PRO A 423 -18.45 4.75 -8.49
N GLY A 424 -17.48 5.13 -7.66
CA GLY A 424 -17.49 6.37 -6.90
C GLY A 424 -18.62 6.44 -5.87
N TYR A 425 -19.04 5.29 -5.32
CA TYR A 425 -20.16 5.15 -4.37
C TYR A 425 -21.53 5.54 -4.93
N ASN A 426 -21.73 5.53 -6.24
CA ASN A 426 -22.96 6.04 -6.84
C ASN A 426 -23.78 4.94 -7.52
N LYS A 427 -24.97 4.64 -6.95
CA LYS A 427 -25.90 3.60 -7.45
C LYS A 427 -26.46 3.84 -8.83
N VAL A 428 -26.43 5.07 -9.34
CA VAL A 428 -26.98 5.37 -10.66
C VAL A 428 -25.96 5.21 -11.78
N ARG A 429 -24.77 4.73 -11.43
CA ARG A 429 -23.65 4.52 -12.37
C ARG A 429 -23.19 3.06 -12.33
N GLY A 430 -22.68 2.56 -13.46
CA GLY A 430 -22.14 1.21 -13.55
C GLY A 430 -23.14 0.13 -13.91
N PRO A 431 -22.81 -1.17 -13.78
CA PRO A 431 -21.47 -1.65 -13.40
C PRO A 431 -20.40 -1.32 -14.44
N VAL A 432 -19.14 -1.30 -13.97
CA VAL A 432 -17.96 -1.05 -14.81
C VAL A 432 -17.19 -2.35 -14.96
N ASN A 433 -16.87 -2.70 -16.21
CA ASN A 433 -16.01 -3.84 -16.52
C ASN A 433 -14.64 -3.32 -16.96
N VAL A 434 -13.58 -3.92 -16.45
CA VAL A 434 -12.20 -3.60 -16.83
C VAL A 434 -11.47 -4.90 -17.15
N PHE A 435 -10.89 -4.94 -18.35
CA PHE A 435 -10.05 -6.05 -18.81
C PHE A 435 -8.61 -5.58 -18.86
N SER A 436 -7.71 -6.33 -18.26
CA SER A 436 -6.32 -5.94 -18.19
C SER A 436 -5.42 -7.05 -18.71
N PHE A 437 -4.32 -6.63 -19.32
CA PHE A 437 -3.17 -7.47 -19.63
C PHE A 437 -1.95 -6.92 -18.93
N ARG A 438 -1.23 -7.78 -18.22
CA ARG A 438 0.01 -7.42 -17.54
C ARG A 438 1.14 -8.28 -18.07
N PHE A 439 2.26 -7.62 -18.40
CA PHE A 439 3.54 -8.22 -18.72
C PHE A 439 4.56 -7.83 -17.64
N HIS A 440 5.19 -8.81 -17.03
CA HIS A 440 6.13 -8.58 -15.94
C HIS A 440 7.39 -9.40 -16.14
N ILE A 441 8.55 -8.80 -15.84
CA ILE A 441 9.88 -9.44 -15.89
C ILE A 441 10.58 -9.17 -14.56
N GLU A 442 11.27 -10.20 -14.03
CA GLU A 442 12.20 -10.12 -12.90
C GLU A 442 13.54 -10.75 -13.29
N LEU A 443 14.65 -10.04 -13.05
CA LEU A 443 16.02 -10.48 -13.33
C LEU A 443 16.91 -10.28 -12.11
#